data_d9e11d49a8c968ec3de032c068a66cd6
#
_entry.id   d9e11d49a8c968ec3de032c068a66cd6
#
_cell.length_a   1.000
_cell.length_b   1.000
_cell.length_c   1.000
_cell.angle_alpha   90.00
_cell.angle_beta   90.00
_cell.angle_gamma   90.00
#
_symmetry.space_group_name_H-M   'P 1'
#
loop_
_entity.id
_entity.type
_entity.pdbx_description
1 polymer ?
#
loop_
_entity_poly.entity_id
_entity_poly.type
_entity_poly.pdbx_seq_one_letter_code
_entity_poly.pdbx_strand_id
1 'polypeptide(L)'
;MCPSITKKIFWQDSPFPELYEKHLSTPLCEDLAKKNEKISLIIIHHLHEAGLIFIRALAKKYKIHKIIGIPYSSIDTVTNDLKVDFDVVVPEKLSDISSLVKQAVLDAKTNVIIEEIGAYTADVADFLDKQANVLGIVEDTHQGHWRWQKVNLKRLPVLSVAQSKIKRIEDNFVAKSIIDGYKYFLKRNNFLVLSKQKVLVVGFGNIGKQVAKYLKPLVKDLAVFDKDPIKLLKASVDYKVVKNFSDFDAIIGVTGNPDHAIGQNELKHRSSHTFLVS
;
A
#
# COMPACT_ATOMS: atom_id res chain seq x y z
N MET A 1 25.64 18.48 -0.52
CA MET A 1 24.93 17.49 -1.36
C MET A 1 24.83 16.20 -0.56
N CYS A 2 23.65 15.86 -0.08
CA CYS A 2 23.43 14.61 0.64
C CYS A 2 23.26 13.51 -0.43
N PRO A 3 24.02 12.40 -0.38
CA PRO A 3 23.80 11.31 -1.33
C PRO A 3 22.42 10.71 -1.06
N SER A 4 21.59 10.67 -2.08
CA SER A 4 20.31 9.99 -2.05
C SER A 4 20.55 8.48 -1.96
N ILE A 5 20.51 7.95 -0.74
CA ILE A 5 20.55 6.51 -0.54
C ILE A 5 19.13 5.97 -0.72
N THR A 6 18.69 5.85 -1.95
CA THR A 6 17.56 5.01 -2.31
C THR A 6 18.02 3.55 -2.37
N LYS A 7 18.25 2.91 -1.23
CA LYS A 7 18.36 1.46 -1.18
C LYS A 7 16.98 0.88 -0.88
N LYS A 8 16.39 0.21 -1.86
CA LYS A 8 15.21 -0.63 -1.66
C LYS A 8 15.52 -1.65 -0.57
N ILE A 9 14.79 -1.60 0.54
CA ILE A 9 14.83 -2.65 1.56
C ILE A 9 13.90 -3.74 1.06
N PHE A 10 14.46 -4.90 0.73
CA PHE A 10 13.70 -6.05 0.27
C PHE A 10 13.03 -6.76 1.44
N TRP A 11 11.78 -7.16 1.26
CA TRP A 11 10.95 -7.94 2.16
C TRP A 11 11.46 -9.40 2.37
N GLN A 12 12.55 -9.79 1.74
CA GLN A 12 13.09 -11.16 1.69
C GLN A 12 13.38 -11.81 3.05
N ASP A 13 13.49 -11.00 4.13
CA ASP A 13 13.75 -11.49 5.48
C ASP A 13 12.53 -11.35 6.42
N SER A 14 11.35 -11.03 5.89
CA SER A 14 10.14 -10.91 6.70
C SER A 14 9.36 -12.22 6.71
N PRO A 15 8.89 -12.72 7.87
CA PRO A 15 7.98 -13.87 7.94
C PRO A 15 6.56 -13.55 7.42
N PHE A 16 6.33 -12.32 6.96
CA PHE A 16 5.03 -11.84 6.50
C PHE A 16 4.45 -12.65 5.34
N PRO A 17 5.20 -13.04 4.28
CA PRO A 17 4.64 -13.82 3.19
C PRO A 17 4.07 -15.16 3.65
N GLU A 18 4.79 -15.92 4.49
CA GLU A 18 4.34 -17.21 5.01
C GLU A 18 3.11 -17.07 5.90
N LEU A 19 3.10 -16.06 6.79
CA LEU A 19 1.96 -15.77 7.66
C LEU A 19 0.74 -15.33 6.85
N TYR A 20 0.94 -14.53 5.83
CA TYR A 20 -0.11 -14.07 4.94
C TYR A 20 -0.72 -15.25 4.16
N GLU A 21 0.11 -16.12 3.59
CA GLU A 21 -0.35 -17.32 2.89
C GLU A 21 -1.15 -18.23 3.80
N LYS A 22 -0.58 -18.60 4.95
CA LYS A 22 -1.17 -19.56 5.89
C LYS A 22 -2.47 -19.07 6.54
N HIS A 23 -2.54 -17.79 6.91
CA HIS A 23 -3.62 -17.29 7.76
C HIS A 23 -4.67 -16.44 7.05
N LEU A 24 -4.38 -15.93 5.87
CA LEU A 24 -5.27 -15.04 5.13
C LEU A 24 -5.64 -15.56 3.76
N SER A 25 -4.67 -15.79 2.88
CA SER A 25 -4.99 -16.11 1.49
C SER A 25 -5.52 -17.53 1.30
N THR A 26 -4.91 -18.51 1.95
CA THR A 26 -5.31 -19.91 1.79
C THR A 26 -6.71 -20.17 2.37
N PRO A 27 -7.02 -19.83 3.64
CA PRO A 27 -8.37 -20.06 4.17
C PRO A 27 -9.45 -19.29 3.41
N LEU A 28 -9.22 -18.00 3.08
CA LEU A 28 -10.19 -17.20 2.32
C LEU A 28 -10.49 -17.77 0.95
N CYS A 29 -9.49 -18.34 0.27
CA CYS A 29 -9.69 -18.93 -1.05
C CYS A 29 -10.30 -20.32 -1.02
N GLU A 30 -10.10 -21.08 0.05
CA GLU A 30 -10.74 -22.40 0.24
C GLU A 30 -12.25 -22.26 0.48
N ASP A 31 -12.67 -21.23 1.23
CA ASP A 31 -14.08 -20.96 1.53
C ASP A 31 -14.84 -20.31 0.36
N LEU A 32 -14.15 -19.76 -0.63
CA LEU A 32 -14.80 -19.20 -1.80
C LEU A 32 -15.43 -20.31 -2.66
N ALA A 33 -16.67 -20.07 -3.12
CA ALA A 33 -17.46 -20.97 -3.95
C ALA A 33 -16.71 -21.46 -5.21
N LYS A 34 -17.30 -22.41 -5.93
CA LYS A 34 -16.74 -23.03 -7.14
C LYS A 34 -16.11 -22.04 -8.10
N LYS A 35 -15.07 -22.49 -8.81
CA LYS A 35 -14.38 -21.71 -9.84
C LYS A 35 -15.37 -21.07 -10.81
N ASN A 36 -15.27 -19.76 -10.99
CA ASN A 36 -16.11 -19.02 -11.91
C ASN A 36 -15.39 -18.83 -13.25
N GLU A 37 -15.76 -19.61 -14.25
CA GLU A 37 -15.15 -19.54 -15.58
C GLU A 37 -15.76 -18.46 -16.50
N LYS A 38 -16.89 -17.87 -16.09
CA LYS A 38 -17.59 -16.84 -16.88
C LYS A 38 -17.02 -15.44 -16.65
N ILE A 39 -16.20 -15.27 -15.63
CA ILE A 39 -15.61 -13.98 -15.24
C ILE A 39 -14.09 -14.15 -15.22
N SER A 40 -13.40 -13.20 -15.83
CA SER A 40 -11.95 -13.09 -15.75
C SER A 40 -11.54 -11.86 -14.93
N LEU A 41 -10.32 -11.88 -14.38
CA LEU A 41 -9.76 -10.74 -13.67
C LEU A 41 -8.70 -10.04 -14.51
N ILE A 42 -8.73 -8.72 -14.49
CA ILE A 42 -7.61 -7.85 -14.83
C ILE A 42 -7.08 -7.34 -13.50
N ILE A 43 -5.80 -7.58 -13.21
CA ILE A 43 -5.20 -7.29 -11.91
C ILE A 43 -4.13 -6.22 -12.08
N ILE A 44 -4.22 -5.13 -11.29
CA ILE A 44 -3.21 -4.07 -11.22
C ILE A 44 -2.65 -4.08 -9.81
N HIS A 45 -1.43 -4.60 -9.64
CA HIS A 45 -0.92 -4.87 -8.29
C HIS A 45 0.61 -4.71 -8.18
N HIS A 46 1.09 -4.62 -6.94
CA HIS A 46 2.52 -4.75 -6.65
C HIS A 46 2.98 -6.19 -6.89
N LEU A 47 4.03 -6.36 -7.71
CA LEU A 47 4.59 -7.69 -7.99
C LEU A 47 5.78 -7.97 -7.05
N HIS A 48 5.46 -8.25 -5.80
CA HIS A 48 6.37 -8.73 -4.76
C HIS A 48 5.78 -10.02 -4.16
N GLU A 49 6.45 -10.65 -3.19
CA GLU A 49 6.09 -11.96 -2.66
C GLU A 49 4.63 -12.03 -2.17
N ALA A 50 4.16 -11.02 -1.41
CA ALA A 50 2.77 -11.01 -0.95
C ALA A 50 1.78 -10.84 -2.11
N GLY A 51 2.12 -10.02 -3.13
CA GLY A 51 1.33 -9.88 -4.35
C GLY A 51 1.25 -11.19 -5.15
N LEU A 52 2.38 -11.92 -5.25
CA LEU A 52 2.42 -13.26 -5.86
C LEU A 52 1.44 -14.22 -5.20
N ILE A 53 1.48 -14.31 -3.86
CA ILE A 53 0.60 -15.18 -3.08
C ILE A 53 -0.87 -14.82 -3.32
N PHE A 54 -1.20 -13.53 -3.27
CA PHE A 54 -2.54 -13.01 -3.51
C PHE A 54 -3.05 -13.34 -4.93
N ILE A 55 -2.25 -13.07 -5.96
CA ILE A 55 -2.60 -13.35 -7.36
C ILE A 55 -2.80 -14.84 -7.58
N ARG A 56 -1.91 -15.71 -7.07
CA ARG A 56 -2.04 -17.16 -7.17
C ARG A 56 -3.28 -17.68 -6.40
N ALA A 57 -3.64 -17.06 -5.29
CA ALA A 57 -4.85 -17.38 -4.55
C ALA A 57 -6.10 -17.05 -5.38
N LEU A 58 -6.17 -15.87 -6.00
CA LEU A 58 -7.27 -15.50 -6.91
C LEU A 58 -7.36 -16.44 -8.12
N ALA A 59 -6.22 -16.85 -8.67
CA ALA A 59 -6.16 -17.75 -9.82
C ALA A 59 -6.76 -19.15 -9.55
N LYS A 60 -6.84 -19.57 -8.29
CA LYS A 60 -7.55 -20.81 -7.91
C LYS A 60 -9.07 -20.73 -8.18
N LYS A 61 -9.65 -19.52 -8.20
CA LYS A 61 -11.11 -19.28 -8.29
C LYS A 61 -11.55 -18.57 -9.56
N TYR A 62 -10.68 -17.76 -10.14
CA TYR A 62 -10.98 -16.97 -11.31
C TYR A 62 -9.93 -17.20 -12.41
N LYS A 63 -10.34 -17.02 -13.66
CA LYS A 63 -9.40 -16.89 -14.75
C LYS A 63 -8.72 -15.53 -14.66
N ILE A 64 -7.41 -15.50 -14.68
CA ILE A 64 -6.65 -14.25 -14.79
C ILE A 64 -6.50 -13.94 -16.28
N HIS A 65 -7.03 -12.79 -16.71
CA HIS A 65 -6.92 -12.35 -18.09
C HIS A 65 -5.63 -11.57 -18.34
N LYS A 66 -5.31 -10.64 -17.42
CA LYS A 66 -4.12 -9.80 -17.52
C LYS A 66 -3.63 -9.39 -16.13
N ILE A 67 -2.33 -9.38 -15.96
CA ILE A 67 -1.68 -8.79 -14.78
C ILE A 67 -0.85 -7.59 -15.24
N ILE A 68 -1.07 -6.43 -14.61
CA ILE A 68 -0.34 -5.19 -14.85
C ILE A 68 0.41 -4.85 -13.57
N GLY A 69 1.72 -5.00 -13.60
CA GLY A 69 2.59 -4.69 -12.46
C GLY A 69 2.81 -3.19 -12.31
N ILE A 70 2.88 -2.72 -11.06
CA ILE A 70 3.22 -1.32 -10.77
C ILE A 70 4.74 -1.16 -10.87
N PRO A 71 5.26 -0.26 -11.75
CA PRO A 71 6.69 -0.25 -12.12
C PRO A 71 7.65 -0.08 -10.95
N TYR A 72 7.33 0.78 -9.97
CA TYR A 72 8.24 1.07 -8.85
C TYR A 72 8.29 -0.05 -7.79
N SER A 73 7.42 -1.04 -7.87
CA SER A 73 7.28 -2.10 -6.87
C SER A 73 7.20 -3.50 -7.46
N SER A 74 7.46 -3.64 -8.75
CA SER A 74 7.58 -4.95 -9.39
C SER A 74 9.00 -5.47 -9.27
N ILE A 75 9.14 -6.69 -8.73
CA ILE A 75 10.41 -7.41 -8.57
C ILE A 75 10.57 -8.38 -9.74
N ASP A 76 11.72 -8.39 -10.39
CA ASP A 76 11.95 -9.19 -11.60
C ASP A 76 11.73 -10.69 -11.37
N THR A 77 12.21 -11.24 -10.25
CA THR A 77 12.03 -12.65 -9.91
C THR A 77 10.56 -13.03 -9.80
N VAL A 78 9.76 -12.22 -9.12
CA VAL A 78 8.31 -12.43 -8.96
C VAL A 78 7.57 -12.23 -10.30
N THR A 79 7.96 -11.21 -11.06
CA THR A 79 7.39 -10.93 -12.38
C THR A 79 7.63 -12.10 -13.34
N ASN A 80 8.84 -12.66 -13.35
CA ASN A 80 9.19 -13.79 -14.20
C ASN A 80 8.49 -15.08 -13.76
N ASP A 81 8.32 -15.30 -12.46
CA ASP A 81 7.57 -16.43 -11.94
C ASP A 81 6.08 -16.36 -12.37
N LEU A 82 5.46 -15.18 -12.29
CA LEU A 82 4.07 -14.99 -12.74
C LEU A 82 3.91 -15.14 -14.26
N LYS A 83 4.92 -14.75 -15.05
CA LYS A 83 4.91 -14.89 -16.53
C LYS A 83 4.88 -16.34 -17.00
N VAL A 84 5.23 -17.29 -16.15
CA VAL A 84 5.14 -18.73 -16.50
C VAL A 84 3.69 -19.14 -16.73
N ASP A 85 2.77 -18.61 -15.92
CA ASP A 85 1.37 -19.06 -15.91
C ASP A 85 0.38 -18.01 -16.45
N PHE A 86 0.78 -16.72 -16.50
CA PHE A 86 -0.10 -15.60 -16.77
C PHE A 86 0.45 -14.62 -17.81
N ASP A 87 -0.43 -13.88 -18.45
CA ASP A 87 -0.07 -12.70 -19.25
C ASP A 87 0.23 -11.51 -18.34
N VAL A 88 1.52 -11.20 -18.17
CA VAL A 88 2.02 -10.18 -17.25
C VAL A 88 2.78 -9.10 -18.01
N VAL A 89 2.43 -7.85 -17.74
CA VAL A 89 3.15 -6.68 -18.22
C VAL A 89 3.50 -5.74 -17.07
N VAL A 90 4.71 -5.21 -17.09
CA VAL A 90 5.13 -4.12 -16.20
C VAL A 90 5.48 -2.93 -17.09
N PRO A 91 4.71 -1.85 -17.08
CA PRO A 91 4.99 -0.67 -17.89
C PRO A 91 6.21 0.08 -17.36
N GLU A 92 6.82 0.90 -18.21
CA GLU A 92 7.91 1.78 -17.76
C GLU A 92 7.41 2.94 -16.89
N LYS A 93 6.20 3.43 -17.17
CA LYS A 93 5.59 4.58 -16.49
C LYS A 93 4.21 4.24 -15.95
N LEU A 94 3.86 4.86 -14.82
CA LEU A 94 2.51 4.73 -14.25
C LEU A 94 1.40 5.21 -15.21
N SER A 95 1.69 6.23 -16.02
CA SER A 95 0.74 6.75 -17.03
C SER A 95 0.30 5.71 -18.06
N ASP A 96 1.12 4.68 -18.30
CA ASP A 96 0.85 3.70 -19.34
C ASP A 96 -0.14 2.61 -18.86
N ILE A 97 -0.38 2.52 -17.55
CA ILE A 97 -1.33 1.56 -16.95
C ILE A 97 -2.72 1.74 -17.57
N SER A 98 -3.18 2.97 -17.70
CA SER A 98 -4.50 3.28 -18.26
C SER A 98 -4.69 2.75 -19.70
N SER A 99 -3.67 2.85 -20.55
CA SER A 99 -3.71 2.34 -21.91
C SER A 99 -3.69 0.81 -21.95
N LEU A 100 -2.87 0.20 -21.10
CA LEU A 100 -2.82 -1.27 -20.96
C LEU A 100 -4.16 -1.86 -20.47
N VAL A 101 -4.82 -1.17 -19.53
CA VAL A 101 -6.15 -1.58 -19.06
C VAL A 101 -7.18 -1.49 -20.17
N LYS A 102 -7.20 -0.38 -20.94
CA LYS A 102 -8.12 -0.26 -22.09
C LYS A 102 -7.93 -1.42 -23.06
N GLN A 103 -6.67 -1.72 -23.40
CA GLN A 103 -6.38 -2.82 -24.31
C GLN A 103 -6.83 -4.16 -23.74
N ALA A 104 -6.51 -4.43 -22.47
CA ALA A 104 -6.92 -5.69 -21.82
C ALA A 104 -8.45 -5.86 -21.78
N VAL A 105 -9.21 -4.78 -21.56
CA VAL A 105 -10.67 -4.81 -21.57
C VAL A 105 -11.22 -5.10 -22.96
N LEU A 106 -10.62 -4.52 -24.02
CA LEU A 106 -11.04 -4.75 -25.41
C LEU A 106 -10.71 -6.17 -25.89
N ASP A 107 -9.58 -6.73 -25.44
CA ASP A 107 -9.14 -8.08 -25.80
C ASP A 107 -9.88 -9.18 -25.03
N ALA A 108 -10.57 -8.83 -23.95
CA ALA A 108 -11.26 -9.78 -23.11
C ALA A 108 -12.48 -10.42 -23.82
N LYS A 109 -12.48 -11.76 -23.93
CA LYS A 109 -13.57 -12.56 -24.51
C LYS A 109 -14.67 -12.91 -23.50
N THR A 110 -14.50 -12.54 -22.25
CA THR A 110 -15.41 -12.80 -21.14
C THR A 110 -15.73 -11.51 -20.41
N ASN A 111 -16.71 -11.53 -19.53
CA ASN A 111 -16.89 -10.47 -18.58
C ASN A 111 -15.65 -10.35 -17.68
N VAL A 112 -15.28 -9.13 -17.30
CA VAL A 112 -14.12 -8.87 -16.47
C VAL A 112 -14.50 -8.10 -15.20
N ILE A 113 -13.78 -8.38 -14.13
CA ILE A 113 -13.68 -7.54 -12.95
C ILE A 113 -12.25 -7.03 -12.90
N ILE A 114 -12.08 -5.77 -12.62
CA ILE A 114 -10.76 -5.14 -12.43
C ILE A 114 -10.48 -5.12 -10.93
N GLU A 115 -9.41 -5.76 -10.52
CA GLU A 115 -8.85 -5.66 -9.18
C GLU A 115 -7.65 -4.71 -9.23
N GLU A 116 -7.65 -3.68 -8.42
CA GLU A 116 -6.58 -2.69 -8.46
C GLU A 116 -6.23 -2.10 -7.09
N ILE A 117 -5.05 -1.53 -7.05
CA ILE A 117 -4.54 -0.70 -5.97
C ILE A 117 -4.19 0.68 -6.51
N GLY A 118 -4.62 1.75 -5.81
CA GLY A 118 -4.26 3.13 -6.14
C GLY A 118 -5.11 3.82 -7.21
N ALA A 119 -6.21 3.19 -7.65
CA ALA A 119 -7.16 3.73 -8.63
C ALA A 119 -6.49 4.26 -9.91
N TYR A 120 -5.55 3.50 -10.48
CA TYR A 120 -4.93 3.86 -11.76
C TYR A 120 -5.92 3.81 -12.93
N THR A 121 -7.03 3.10 -12.76
CA THR A 121 -8.09 3.03 -13.77
C THR A 121 -9.07 4.20 -13.70
N ALA A 122 -9.01 5.03 -12.67
CA ALA A 122 -9.85 6.23 -12.55
C ALA A 122 -9.64 7.22 -13.72
N ASP A 123 -8.43 7.28 -14.28
CA ASP A 123 -8.11 8.17 -15.42
C ASP A 123 -8.82 7.74 -16.72
N VAL A 124 -9.35 6.52 -16.77
CA VAL A 124 -10.10 5.96 -17.91
C VAL A 124 -11.52 5.53 -17.54
N ALA A 125 -12.04 6.07 -16.46
CA ALA A 125 -13.33 5.72 -15.88
C ALA A 125 -14.48 5.85 -16.90
N ASP A 126 -14.53 6.92 -17.68
CA ASP A 126 -15.55 7.15 -18.72
C ASP A 126 -15.53 6.08 -19.82
N PHE A 127 -14.35 5.56 -20.15
CA PHE A 127 -14.22 4.45 -21.08
C PHE A 127 -14.76 3.18 -20.44
N LEU A 128 -14.34 2.85 -19.23
CA LEU A 128 -14.73 1.65 -18.50
C LEU A 128 -16.24 1.62 -18.23
N ASP A 129 -16.84 2.76 -17.90
CA ASP A 129 -18.27 2.87 -17.63
C ASP A 129 -19.14 2.54 -18.86
N LYS A 130 -18.59 2.67 -20.07
CA LYS A 130 -19.25 2.35 -21.35
C LYS A 130 -19.07 0.88 -21.77
N GLN A 131 -18.14 0.14 -21.15
CA GLN A 131 -17.83 -1.23 -21.56
C GLN A 131 -18.77 -2.23 -20.88
N ALA A 132 -19.69 -2.82 -21.65
CA ALA A 132 -20.69 -3.76 -21.11
C ALA A 132 -20.07 -5.01 -20.46
N ASN A 133 -18.88 -5.43 -20.91
CA ASN A 133 -18.15 -6.57 -20.38
C ASN A 133 -17.39 -6.26 -19.08
N VAL A 134 -17.26 -4.99 -18.65
CA VAL A 134 -16.69 -4.65 -17.34
C VAL A 134 -17.80 -4.67 -16.29
N LEU A 135 -17.75 -5.63 -15.38
CA LEU A 135 -18.79 -5.83 -14.36
C LEU A 135 -18.58 -4.94 -13.13
N GLY A 136 -17.34 -4.61 -12.81
CA GLY A 136 -17.02 -3.78 -11.64
C GLY A 136 -15.52 -3.64 -11.42
N ILE A 137 -15.18 -2.77 -10.47
CA ILE A 137 -13.82 -2.53 -10.03
C ILE A 137 -13.76 -2.79 -8.53
N VAL A 138 -12.71 -3.45 -8.07
CA VAL A 138 -12.38 -3.63 -6.66
C VAL A 138 -11.12 -2.84 -6.35
N GLU A 139 -11.22 -1.87 -5.46
CA GLU A 139 -10.10 -1.01 -5.04
C GLU A 139 -9.71 -1.35 -3.61
N ASP A 140 -8.42 -1.64 -3.39
CA ASP A 140 -7.91 -2.07 -2.09
C ASP A 140 -7.35 -0.92 -1.22
N THR A 141 -6.88 0.18 -1.81
CA THR A 141 -6.14 1.21 -1.08
C THR A 141 -6.98 2.41 -0.67
N HIS A 142 -6.63 3.05 0.46
CA HIS A 142 -7.26 4.31 0.86
C HIS A 142 -7.04 5.43 -0.16
N GLN A 143 -5.85 5.50 -0.77
CA GLN A 143 -5.54 6.50 -1.79
C GLN A 143 -6.42 6.31 -3.04
N GLY A 144 -6.58 5.07 -3.48
CA GLY A 144 -7.48 4.74 -4.58
C GLY A 144 -8.94 5.01 -4.24
N HIS A 145 -9.37 4.67 -3.01
CA HIS A 145 -10.71 5.00 -2.53
C HIS A 145 -11.01 6.51 -2.68
N TRP A 146 -10.13 7.38 -2.24
CA TRP A 146 -10.33 8.84 -2.37
C TRP A 146 -10.29 9.33 -3.81
N ARG A 147 -9.52 8.70 -4.69
CA ARG A 147 -9.54 9.02 -6.13
C ARG A 147 -10.88 8.64 -6.74
N TRP A 148 -11.39 7.45 -6.46
CA TRP A 148 -12.69 6.99 -6.94
C TRP A 148 -13.84 7.83 -6.43
N GLN A 149 -13.79 8.36 -5.22
CA GLN A 149 -14.84 9.27 -4.70
C GLN A 149 -14.99 10.56 -5.53
N LYS A 150 -13.99 10.95 -6.30
CA LYS A 150 -14.02 12.14 -7.17
C LYS A 150 -14.53 11.83 -8.58
N VAL A 151 -14.75 10.56 -8.90
CA VAL A 151 -15.19 10.11 -10.23
C VAL A 151 -16.69 9.88 -10.22
N ASN A 152 -17.38 10.41 -11.23
CA ASN A 152 -18.83 10.21 -11.40
C ASN A 152 -19.06 9.11 -12.44
N LEU A 153 -19.51 7.94 -11.99
CA LEU A 153 -19.87 6.80 -12.84
C LEU A 153 -21.39 6.66 -12.92
N LYS A 154 -21.88 6.24 -14.06
CA LYS A 154 -23.33 6.03 -14.30
C LYS A 154 -23.76 4.59 -14.10
N ARG A 155 -22.91 3.65 -14.48
CA ARG A 155 -23.23 2.21 -14.51
C ARG A 155 -22.26 1.36 -13.70
N LEU A 156 -20.95 1.62 -13.83
CA LEU A 156 -19.91 0.75 -13.32
C LEU A 156 -19.78 0.85 -11.79
N PRO A 157 -20.05 -0.24 -11.04
CA PRO A 157 -19.84 -0.24 -9.61
C PRO A 157 -18.34 -0.27 -9.26
N VAL A 158 -17.94 0.53 -8.27
CA VAL A 158 -16.62 0.48 -7.65
C VAL A 158 -16.79 0.07 -6.21
N LEU A 159 -16.24 -1.09 -5.86
CA LEU A 159 -16.23 -1.61 -4.50
C LEU A 159 -14.87 -1.32 -3.87
N SER A 160 -14.83 -0.45 -2.88
CA SER A 160 -13.61 -0.19 -2.13
C SER A 160 -13.59 -0.99 -0.83
N VAL A 161 -12.57 -1.83 -0.66
CA VAL A 161 -12.34 -2.58 0.58
C VAL A 161 -11.45 -1.83 1.57
N ALA A 162 -10.91 -0.67 1.18
CA ALA A 162 -10.00 0.14 1.97
C ALA A 162 -10.51 0.52 3.38
N GLN A 163 -11.83 0.66 3.52
CA GLN A 163 -12.46 1.00 4.81
C GLN A 163 -13.08 -0.20 5.53
N SER A 164 -12.89 -1.40 5.00
CA SER A 164 -13.43 -2.62 5.61
C SER A 164 -12.79 -2.90 6.98
N LYS A 165 -13.51 -3.65 7.81
CA LYS A 165 -12.96 -4.09 9.11
C LYS A 165 -11.75 -5.02 8.93
N ILE A 166 -11.72 -5.80 7.85
CA ILE A 166 -10.61 -6.72 7.53
C ILE A 166 -9.33 -5.93 7.22
N LYS A 167 -9.44 -4.81 6.50
CA LYS A 167 -8.28 -3.93 6.20
C LYS A 167 -7.57 -3.42 7.46
N ARG A 168 -8.29 -3.28 8.59
CA ARG A 168 -7.69 -2.90 9.88
C ARG A 168 -6.73 -3.95 10.44
N ILE A 169 -6.89 -5.21 10.05
CA ILE A 169 -5.94 -6.28 10.42
C ILE A 169 -4.62 -6.03 9.71
N GLU A 170 -4.68 -5.69 8.42
CA GLU A 170 -3.51 -5.35 7.62
C GLU A 170 -2.75 -4.13 8.16
N ASP A 171 -3.45 -3.09 8.65
CA ASP A 171 -2.84 -1.91 9.28
C ASP A 171 -1.83 -2.28 10.37
N ASN A 172 -2.08 -3.38 11.13
CA ASN A 172 -1.15 -3.87 12.16
C ASN A 172 0.12 -4.48 11.54
N PHE A 173 -0.01 -5.22 10.45
CA PHE A 173 1.14 -5.83 9.77
C PHE A 173 1.98 -4.75 9.08
N VAL A 174 1.35 -3.79 8.43
CA VAL A 174 2.03 -2.64 7.81
C VAL A 174 2.82 -1.86 8.87
N ALA A 175 2.22 -1.57 10.02
CA ALA A 175 2.90 -0.87 11.11
C ALA A 175 4.12 -1.63 11.64
N LYS A 176 4.01 -2.94 11.83
CA LYS A 176 5.14 -3.79 12.23
C LYS A 176 6.25 -3.77 11.19
N SER A 177 5.90 -3.91 9.91
CA SER A 177 6.86 -3.89 8.81
C SER A 177 7.64 -2.56 8.72
N ILE A 178 6.96 -1.43 8.94
CA ILE A 178 7.61 -0.11 9.00
C ILE A 178 8.66 -0.09 10.12
N ILE A 179 8.30 -0.58 11.31
CA ILE A 179 9.20 -0.59 12.47
C ILE A 179 10.36 -1.55 12.26
N ASP A 180 10.12 -2.73 11.74
CA ASP A 180 11.17 -3.72 11.51
C ASP A 180 12.12 -3.28 10.38
N GLY A 181 11.59 -2.67 9.33
CA GLY A 181 12.40 -2.02 8.30
C GLY A 181 13.29 -0.91 8.87
N TYR A 182 12.76 -0.09 9.77
CA TYR A 182 13.53 0.96 10.43
C TYR A 182 14.61 0.38 11.36
N LYS A 183 14.30 -0.63 12.18
CA LYS A 183 15.28 -1.34 13.01
C LYS A 183 16.40 -1.95 12.17
N TYR A 184 16.04 -2.60 11.06
CA TYR A 184 17.01 -3.18 10.13
C TYR A 184 17.94 -2.11 9.54
N PHE A 185 17.39 -0.98 9.12
CA PHE A 185 18.16 0.16 8.62
C PHE A 185 19.16 0.67 9.66
N LEU A 186 18.73 0.87 10.91
CA LEU A 186 19.59 1.33 12.00
C LEU A 186 20.73 0.33 12.25
N LYS A 187 20.42 -0.94 12.36
CA LYS A 187 21.41 -2.02 12.58
C LYS A 187 22.44 -2.07 11.46
N ARG A 188 21.99 -2.05 10.20
CA ARG A 188 22.87 -2.17 9.03
C ARG A 188 23.84 -1.00 8.88
N ASN A 189 23.49 0.18 9.34
CA ASN A 189 24.29 1.39 9.22
C ASN A 189 25.01 1.78 10.52
N ASN A 190 25.00 0.91 11.52
CA ASN A 190 25.62 1.13 12.83
C ASN A 190 25.16 2.43 13.52
N PHE A 191 23.89 2.79 13.33
CA PHE A 191 23.29 3.93 14.02
C PHE A 191 22.84 3.57 15.43
N LEU A 192 22.52 4.60 16.22
CA LEU A 192 22.00 4.46 17.57
C LEU A 192 20.81 3.49 17.60
N VAL A 193 20.80 2.61 18.60
CA VAL A 193 19.69 1.69 18.83
C VAL A 193 18.39 2.46 19.08
N LEU A 194 17.30 1.88 18.64
CA LEU A 194 15.96 2.49 18.68
C LEU A 194 15.58 3.01 20.08
N SER A 195 15.98 2.31 21.16
CA SER A 195 15.68 2.69 22.56
C SER A 195 16.34 4.00 23.02
N LYS A 196 17.28 4.56 22.27
CA LYS A 196 17.91 5.85 22.58
C LYS A 196 17.35 7.00 21.75
N GLN A 197 16.44 6.73 20.82
CA GLN A 197 15.94 7.72 19.87
C GLN A 197 14.66 8.41 20.35
N LYS A 198 14.55 9.68 19.98
CA LYS A 198 13.32 10.46 20.01
C LYS A 198 12.67 10.36 18.65
N VAL A 199 11.46 9.82 18.57
CA VAL A 199 10.77 9.55 17.30
C VAL A 199 9.48 10.36 17.21
N LEU A 200 9.27 10.97 16.07
CA LEU A 200 8.02 11.62 15.70
C LEU A 200 7.26 10.76 14.67
N VAL A 201 6.02 10.43 14.97
CA VAL A 201 5.10 9.81 14.02
C VAL A 201 4.20 10.91 13.43
N VAL A 202 4.23 11.04 12.10
CA VAL A 202 3.41 12.00 11.37
C VAL A 202 2.31 11.28 10.62
N GLY A 203 1.07 11.62 10.98
CA GLY A 203 -0.15 10.92 10.58
C GLY A 203 -0.66 10.01 11.70
N PHE A 204 -1.86 10.30 12.21
CA PHE A 204 -2.53 9.51 13.25
C PHE A 204 -3.80 8.85 12.72
N GLY A 205 -3.71 8.34 11.49
CA GLY A 205 -4.70 7.45 10.89
C GLY A 205 -4.61 6.03 11.46
N ASN A 206 -5.17 5.05 10.76
CA ASN A 206 -5.16 3.66 11.23
C ASN A 206 -3.74 3.12 11.39
N ILE A 207 -2.89 3.24 10.35
CA ILE A 207 -1.49 2.79 10.40
C ILE A 207 -0.71 3.57 11.45
N GLY A 208 -0.83 4.91 11.48
CA GLY A 208 -0.09 5.76 12.42
C GLY A 208 -0.38 5.45 13.89
N LYS A 209 -1.61 5.13 14.23
CA LYS A 209 -1.98 4.66 15.57
C LYS A 209 -1.25 3.38 15.95
N GLN A 210 -1.16 2.41 15.03
CA GLN A 210 -0.48 1.16 15.28
C GLN A 210 1.05 1.38 15.36
N VAL A 211 1.61 2.20 14.47
CA VAL A 211 3.04 2.57 14.53
C VAL A 211 3.36 3.22 15.87
N ALA A 212 2.59 4.22 16.32
CA ALA A 212 2.78 4.87 17.60
C ALA A 212 2.65 3.89 18.78
N LYS A 213 1.64 3.01 18.75
CA LYS A 213 1.43 1.98 19.77
C LYS A 213 2.64 1.03 19.90
N TYR A 214 3.14 0.54 18.77
CA TYR A 214 4.27 -0.41 18.80
C TYR A 214 5.62 0.28 19.08
N LEU A 215 5.80 1.54 18.66
CA LEU A 215 7.05 2.27 18.93
C LEU A 215 7.17 2.76 20.37
N LYS A 216 6.06 3.13 21.02
CA LYS A 216 6.05 3.71 22.37
C LYS A 216 6.95 2.96 23.38
N PRO A 217 6.89 1.62 23.48
CA PRO A 217 7.75 0.87 24.40
C PRO A 217 9.19 0.67 23.91
N LEU A 218 9.51 1.03 22.67
CA LEU A 218 10.78 0.73 22.02
C LEU A 218 11.72 1.93 21.92
N VAL A 219 11.21 3.14 22.08
CA VAL A 219 11.96 4.40 21.87
C VAL A 219 12.14 5.16 23.18
N LYS A 220 13.09 6.09 23.20
CA LYS A 220 13.34 6.96 24.36
C LYS A 220 12.19 7.94 24.59
N ASP A 221 11.71 8.56 23.52
CA ASP A 221 10.61 9.53 23.54
C ASP A 221 9.80 9.39 22.24
N LEU A 222 8.49 9.44 22.34
CA LEU A 222 7.58 9.37 21.20
C LEU A 222 6.64 10.55 21.22
N ALA A 223 6.58 11.24 20.08
CA ALA A 223 5.58 12.26 19.83
C ALA A 223 4.79 11.94 18.56
N VAL A 224 3.62 12.54 18.46
CA VAL A 224 2.70 12.38 17.31
C VAL A 224 2.33 13.75 16.77
N PHE A 225 2.18 13.82 15.45
CA PHE A 225 1.61 14.96 14.75
C PHE A 225 0.58 14.48 13.71
N ASP A 226 -0.50 15.22 13.56
CA ASP A 226 -1.44 15.11 12.43
C ASP A 226 -1.97 16.49 12.07
N LYS A 227 -2.24 16.76 10.81
CA LYS A 227 -2.85 18.03 10.38
C LYS A 227 -4.34 18.13 10.78
N ASP A 228 -5.00 17.00 10.99
CA ASP A 228 -6.38 16.93 11.47
C ASP A 228 -6.43 17.16 12.99
N PRO A 229 -7.06 18.25 13.45
CA PRO A 229 -7.13 18.56 14.87
C PRO A 229 -7.91 17.53 15.70
N ILE A 230 -8.87 16.83 15.11
CA ILE A 230 -9.61 15.75 15.78
C ILE A 230 -8.70 14.55 16.05
N LYS A 231 -7.85 14.22 15.10
CA LYS A 231 -6.87 13.15 15.27
C LYS A 231 -5.79 13.53 16.28
N LEU A 232 -5.34 14.79 16.29
CA LEU A 232 -4.43 15.29 17.32
C LEU A 232 -5.04 15.21 18.73
N LEU A 233 -6.30 15.61 18.88
CA LEU A 233 -7.00 15.48 20.16
C LEU A 233 -7.08 14.01 20.61
N LYS A 234 -7.38 13.09 19.70
CA LYS A 234 -7.36 11.65 20.01
C LYS A 234 -5.96 11.16 20.39
N ALA A 235 -4.92 11.65 19.72
CA ALA A 235 -3.54 11.28 20.02
C ALA A 235 -3.09 11.80 21.39
N SER A 236 -3.53 12.99 21.81
CA SER A 236 -3.12 13.63 23.07
C SER A 236 -3.51 12.88 24.33
N VAL A 237 -4.43 11.92 24.23
CA VAL A 237 -4.82 11.05 25.36
C VAL A 237 -3.67 10.14 25.79
N ASP A 238 -2.93 9.58 24.81
CA ASP A 238 -1.93 8.55 25.07
C ASP A 238 -0.49 8.97 24.70
N TYR A 239 -0.35 10.06 23.93
CA TYR A 239 0.92 10.46 23.33
C TYR A 239 1.17 11.96 23.48
N LYS A 240 2.45 12.33 23.53
CA LYS A 240 2.87 13.72 23.39
C LYS A 240 2.54 14.20 21.98
N VAL A 241 1.83 15.31 21.86
CA VAL A 241 1.55 15.94 20.56
C VAL A 241 2.43 17.18 20.39
N VAL A 242 2.94 17.39 19.19
CA VAL A 242 3.89 18.47 18.89
C VAL A 242 3.51 19.18 17.60
N LYS A 243 3.96 20.42 17.46
CA LYS A 243 3.87 21.20 16.22
C LYS A 243 5.25 21.50 15.62
N ASN A 244 6.31 21.26 16.37
CA ASN A 244 7.69 21.48 15.96
C ASN A 244 8.39 20.14 15.78
N PHE A 245 9.18 19.99 14.70
CA PHE A 245 9.83 18.76 14.27
C PHE A 245 11.35 18.77 14.49
N SER A 246 11.89 19.80 15.16
CA SER A 246 13.35 20.03 15.26
C SER A 246 14.10 19.04 16.14
N ASP A 247 13.46 18.49 17.18
CA ASP A 247 14.13 17.75 18.27
C ASP A 247 14.03 16.23 18.17
N PHE A 248 13.83 15.71 16.96
CA PHE A 248 13.65 14.28 16.74
C PHE A 248 14.81 13.68 15.95
N ASP A 249 15.26 12.50 16.40
CA ASP A 249 16.25 11.70 15.70
C ASP A 249 15.65 11.02 14.46
N ALA A 250 14.35 10.71 14.49
CA ALA A 250 13.63 10.16 13.36
C ALA A 250 12.21 10.72 13.24
N ILE A 251 11.76 10.88 11.99
CA ILE A 251 10.40 11.25 11.63
C ILE A 251 9.85 10.15 10.72
N ILE A 252 8.79 9.49 11.18
CA ILE A 252 8.12 8.41 10.43
C ILE A 252 6.82 8.96 9.86
N GLY A 253 6.77 9.12 8.53
CA GLY A 253 5.60 9.60 7.79
C GLY A 253 4.69 8.44 7.42
N VAL A 254 3.44 8.49 7.92
CA VAL A 254 2.39 7.48 7.64
C VAL A 254 1.07 8.15 7.25
N THR A 255 1.19 9.18 6.43
CA THR A 255 0.04 9.92 5.89
C THR A 255 -0.36 9.32 4.55
N GLY A 256 -1.53 8.71 4.46
CA GLY A 256 -2.04 8.18 3.18
C GLY A 256 -2.58 9.28 2.25
N ASN A 257 -2.82 10.50 2.74
CA ASN A 257 -3.32 11.62 1.96
C ASN A 257 -2.16 12.59 1.64
N PRO A 258 -1.85 12.85 0.35
CA PRO A 258 -0.81 13.80 -0.06
C PRO A 258 -1.01 15.20 0.52
N ASP A 259 -2.26 15.66 0.66
CA ASP A 259 -2.60 16.98 1.23
C ASP A 259 -2.24 17.09 2.73
N HIS A 260 -2.05 15.95 3.38
CA HIS A 260 -1.65 15.84 4.79
C HIS A 260 -0.16 15.48 4.95
N ALA A 261 0.57 15.29 3.85
CA ALA A 261 2.00 15.03 3.90
C ALA A 261 2.79 16.20 4.52
N ILE A 262 3.96 15.89 5.06
CA ILE A 262 4.87 16.89 5.58
C ILE A 262 5.50 17.63 4.40
N GLY A 263 5.38 18.94 4.36
CA GLY A 263 6.05 19.77 3.37
C GLY A 263 7.48 20.15 3.79
N GLN A 264 8.19 20.78 2.87
CA GLN A 264 9.56 21.28 3.14
C GLN A 264 9.58 22.30 4.29
N ASN A 265 8.50 23.06 4.49
CA ASN A 265 8.41 24.08 5.51
C ASN A 265 8.44 23.51 6.92
N GLU A 266 7.74 22.39 7.15
CA GLU A 266 7.74 21.70 8.44
C GLU A 266 9.10 21.06 8.75
N LEU A 267 9.87 20.73 7.72
CA LEU A 267 11.18 20.09 7.85
C LEU A 267 12.35 21.08 7.90
N LYS A 268 12.13 22.38 7.70
CA LYS A 268 13.21 23.40 7.67
C LYS A 268 14.07 23.44 8.91
N HIS A 269 13.49 23.18 10.06
CA HIS A 269 14.16 23.29 11.38
C HIS A 269 14.61 21.94 11.93
N ARG A 270 14.57 20.86 11.13
CA ARG A 270 15.05 19.55 11.58
C ARG A 270 16.57 19.54 11.77
N SER A 271 17.05 18.68 12.66
CA SER A 271 18.48 18.37 12.77
C SER A 271 18.99 17.77 11.45
N SER A 272 20.23 18.06 11.08
CA SER A 272 20.92 17.43 9.94
C SER A 272 21.05 15.91 10.06
N HIS A 273 20.87 15.37 11.27
CA HIS A 273 20.96 13.95 11.57
C HIS A 273 19.59 13.27 11.71
N THR A 274 18.48 13.97 11.40
CA THR A 274 17.15 13.37 11.48
C THR A 274 16.90 12.40 10.33
N PHE A 275 16.54 11.16 10.66
CA PHE A 275 16.11 10.16 9.67
C PHE A 275 14.68 10.43 9.24
N LEU A 276 14.43 10.37 7.92
CA LEU A 276 13.09 10.40 7.36
C LEU A 276 12.73 8.99 6.89
N VAL A 277 11.65 8.46 7.42
CA VAL A 277 11.10 7.14 7.10
C VAL A 277 9.71 7.32 6.53
N SER A 278 9.45 6.82 5.30
CA SER A 278 8.14 6.92 4.63
C SER A 278 7.85 5.66 3.82
#